data_7fe35e8bf906ceb1b532b4e5738c0389
#
_entry.id   7fe35e8bf906ceb1b532b4e5738c0389
#
_cell.length_a   1.000
_cell.length_b   1.000
_cell.length_c   1.000
_cell.angle_alpha   90.00
_cell.angle_beta   90.00
_cell.angle_gamma   90.00
#
_symmetry.space_group_name_H-M   'P 1'
#
loop_
_entity.id
_entity.type
_entity.pdbx_description
1 polymer ?
#
loop_
_entity_poly.entity_id
_entity_poly.type
_entity_poly.pdbx_seq_one_letter_code
_entity_poly.pdbx_strand_id
1 'polypeptide(L)'
;SLGIPARIEPVARKIQYFKDNAWVDVDFEAAVQTTAKQGKVIASYQPIKALQDPKYYSHFTIAKVLPTGKLQTLNFESGDVDMGGGDTWSALLKKPLSMDEGHYMLVTGTRMANGSVLAEMSFFNVEPGKTSDIKLEMRESQDDVQVIGNFNSENKFKRADNGEETSLLATTGRGYYVVAVLGARQEPTNHAMRDIAAVKKDLEEWGRGMVLLFPDEKGFQNFDPKEFGELPTTITYGIDIDKTIQKEIAAAMKLQNANTLPIFIIADTFNRVVFVSQGYTIGLGDQLMKVIHKL
;
A
#
# COMPACT_ATOMS: atom_id res chain seq x y z
N SER A 1 -8.97 -14.04 -43.10
CA SER A 1 -8.09 -12.91 -42.74
C SER A 1 -7.64 -12.25 -44.04
N LEU A 2 -7.68 -10.93 -44.08
CA LEU A 2 -7.30 -10.15 -45.29
C LEU A 2 -5.76 -10.02 -45.42
N GLY A 3 -4.97 -10.67 -44.56
CA GLY A 3 -3.51 -10.66 -44.60
C GLY A 3 -2.86 -9.30 -44.26
N ILE A 4 -3.63 -8.36 -43.73
CA ILE A 4 -3.10 -7.04 -43.32
C ILE A 4 -2.61 -7.16 -41.86
N PRO A 5 -1.32 -6.93 -41.58
CA PRO A 5 -0.84 -6.90 -40.22
C PRO A 5 -1.54 -5.77 -39.43
N ALA A 6 -2.06 -6.11 -38.27
CA ALA A 6 -2.70 -5.16 -37.37
C ALA A 6 -2.21 -5.36 -35.93
N ARG A 7 -2.22 -4.30 -35.13
CA ARG A 7 -1.86 -4.34 -33.72
C ARG A 7 -2.70 -3.35 -32.90
N ILE A 8 -2.68 -3.55 -31.60
CA ILE A 8 -3.08 -2.50 -30.64
C ILE A 8 -1.79 -1.80 -30.20
N GLU A 9 -1.71 -0.49 -30.45
CA GLU A 9 -0.60 0.32 -29.94
C GLU A 9 -0.65 0.30 -28.40
N PRO A 10 0.46 -0.04 -27.72
CA PRO A 10 0.39 -0.38 -26.28
C PRO A 10 0.12 0.81 -25.36
N VAL A 11 0.52 2.03 -25.73
CA VAL A 11 0.43 3.20 -24.84
C VAL A 11 -0.94 3.87 -24.91
N ALA A 12 -1.38 4.27 -26.11
CA ALA A 12 -2.65 4.93 -26.33
C ALA A 12 -3.80 3.95 -26.63
N ARG A 13 -3.52 2.64 -26.70
CA ARG A 13 -4.49 1.58 -27.03
C ARG A 13 -5.21 1.78 -28.34
N LYS A 14 -4.58 2.43 -29.30
CA LYS A 14 -5.13 2.60 -30.66
C LYS A 14 -5.01 1.33 -31.47
N ILE A 15 -6.00 1.06 -32.30
CA ILE A 15 -5.92 0.02 -33.33
C ILE A 15 -5.06 0.57 -34.48
N GLN A 16 -4.05 -0.17 -34.87
CA GLN A 16 -3.19 0.20 -35.99
C GLN A 16 -3.09 -0.93 -37.00
N TYR A 17 -2.92 -0.57 -38.28
CA TYR A 17 -2.57 -1.49 -39.33
C TYR A 17 -1.26 -1.08 -40.00
N PHE A 18 -0.55 -2.05 -40.59
CA PHE A 18 0.74 -1.81 -41.23
C PHE A 18 0.53 -1.48 -42.71
N LYS A 19 0.97 -0.31 -43.14
CA LYS A 19 0.87 0.15 -44.52
C LYS A 19 2.07 1.01 -44.85
N ASP A 20 2.61 0.86 -46.08
CA ASP A 20 3.72 1.68 -46.60
C ASP A 20 4.92 1.77 -45.64
N ASN A 21 5.27 0.63 -45.03
CA ASN A 21 6.36 0.47 -44.07
C ASN A 21 6.18 1.25 -42.76
N ALA A 22 4.93 1.63 -42.39
CA ALA A 22 4.58 2.34 -41.17
C ALA A 22 3.30 1.78 -40.52
N TRP A 23 3.18 1.98 -39.19
CA TRP A 23 1.94 1.71 -38.47
C TRP A 23 1.02 2.91 -38.57
N VAL A 24 -0.19 2.73 -39.03
CA VAL A 24 -1.22 3.77 -39.25
C VAL A 24 -2.38 3.51 -38.29
N ASP A 25 -2.82 4.56 -37.58
CA ASP A 25 -3.97 4.46 -36.69
C ASP A 25 -5.27 4.21 -37.48
N VAL A 26 -6.12 3.32 -36.98
CA VAL A 26 -7.47 3.13 -37.50
C VAL A 26 -8.40 4.13 -36.80
N ASP A 27 -8.88 5.09 -37.60
CA ASP A 27 -9.90 6.04 -37.17
C ASP A 27 -11.11 5.92 -38.10
N PHE A 28 -12.23 5.53 -37.55
CA PHE A 28 -13.47 5.34 -38.33
C PHE A 28 -14.22 6.65 -38.61
N GLU A 29 -13.84 7.74 -37.93
CA GLU A 29 -14.50 9.05 -38.04
C GLU A 29 -13.68 10.07 -38.90
N ALA A 30 -12.41 9.81 -39.16
CA ALA A 30 -11.55 10.74 -39.87
C ALA A 30 -11.55 10.50 -41.38
N ALA A 31 -11.83 11.55 -42.13
CA ALA A 31 -11.75 11.55 -43.60
C ALA A 31 -10.32 11.43 -44.14
N VAL A 32 -9.30 11.74 -43.33
CA VAL A 32 -7.86 11.61 -43.63
C VAL A 32 -7.12 11.05 -42.43
N GLN A 33 -6.51 9.88 -42.59
CA GLN A 33 -5.67 9.27 -41.57
C GLN A 33 -4.29 9.93 -41.56
N THR A 34 -4.01 10.72 -40.53
CA THR A 34 -2.68 11.27 -40.30
C THR A 34 -2.02 10.53 -39.16
N THR A 35 -0.79 10.05 -39.38
CA THR A 35 0.05 9.51 -38.28
C THR A 35 0.36 10.68 -37.35
N ALA A 36 0.02 10.56 -36.08
CA ALA A 36 0.37 11.57 -35.10
C ALA A 36 1.89 11.74 -35.02
N LYS A 37 2.37 12.98 -35.08
CA LYS A 37 3.78 13.26 -34.88
C LYS A 37 4.15 12.96 -33.44
N GLN A 38 5.40 12.55 -33.20
CA GLN A 38 5.86 12.15 -31.87
C GLN A 38 6.95 13.08 -31.35
N GLY A 39 6.89 13.31 -30.05
CA GLY A 39 7.97 13.86 -29.24
C GLY A 39 8.43 12.85 -28.19
N LYS A 40 9.27 13.28 -27.29
CA LYS A 40 9.75 12.46 -26.17
C LYS A 40 9.39 13.09 -24.86
N VAL A 41 9.19 12.26 -23.83
CA VAL A 41 8.96 12.69 -22.46
C VAL A 41 9.97 11.97 -21.56
N ILE A 42 10.58 12.69 -20.64
CA ILE A 42 11.42 12.16 -19.59
C ILE A 42 10.94 12.73 -18.25
N ALA A 43 10.84 11.90 -17.22
CA ALA A 43 10.44 12.35 -15.90
C ALA A 43 11.57 12.27 -14.90
N SER A 44 11.79 13.36 -14.18
CA SER A 44 12.60 13.36 -12.96
C SER A 44 11.75 13.01 -11.74
N TYR A 45 12.35 12.31 -10.78
CA TYR A 45 11.76 12.00 -9.49
C TYR A 45 12.81 12.09 -8.39
N GLN A 46 12.47 12.74 -7.30
CA GLN A 46 13.27 12.72 -6.09
C GLN A 46 12.63 11.77 -5.09
N PRO A 47 13.26 10.62 -4.78
CA PRO A 47 12.70 9.63 -3.87
C PRO A 47 12.38 10.22 -2.49
N ILE A 48 11.20 9.89 -1.99
CA ILE A 48 10.79 10.15 -0.62
C ILE A 48 10.97 8.88 0.23
N LYS A 49 11.03 9.01 1.56
CA LYS A 49 11.32 7.87 2.45
C LYS A 49 10.33 6.71 2.26
N ALA A 50 9.05 7.03 2.10
CA ALA A 50 7.97 6.06 1.96
C ALA A 50 7.85 5.47 0.55
N LEU A 51 8.45 6.11 -0.48
CA LEU A 51 8.28 5.72 -1.87
C LEU A 51 9.58 5.95 -2.63
N GLN A 52 10.27 4.86 -2.99
CA GLN A 52 11.56 4.93 -3.68
C GLN A 52 11.41 4.93 -5.21
N ASP A 53 10.44 4.21 -5.73
CA ASP A 53 10.19 4.06 -7.17
C ASP A 53 8.67 4.00 -7.43
N PRO A 54 8.03 5.13 -7.78
CA PRO A 54 6.60 5.19 -7.99
C PRO A 54 6.15 4.32 -9.16
N LYS A 55 5.00 3.65 -9.00
CA LYS A 55 4.38 2.82 -10.02
C LYS A 55 3.25 3.56 -10.73
N TYR A 56 3.13 3.34 -12.01
CA TYR A 56 2.00 3.81 -12.80
C TYR A 56 0.68 3.25 -12.27
N TYR A 57 -0.42 3.94 -12.42
CA TYR A 57 -1.73 3.73 -11.80
C TYR A 57 -1.78 3.81 -10.27
N SER A 58 -0.76 3.31 -9.58
CA SER A 58 -0.74 3.33 -8.11
C SER A 58 -0.35 4.67 -7.52
N HIS A 59 0.63 5.34 -8.15
CA HIS A 59 1.23 6.56 -7.64
C HIS A 59 1.22 7.71 -8.64
N PHE A 60 1.11 7.42 -9.94
CA PHE A 60 0.94 8.45 -10.96
C PHE A 60 0.19 7.92 -12.18
N THR A 61 -0.42 8.83 -12.92
CA THR A 61 -1.08 8.57 -14.22
C THR A 61 -0.82 9.72 -15.18
N ILE A 62 -0.79 9.40 -16.46
CA ILE A 62 -0.72 10.38 -17.54
C ILE A 62 -1.95 10.21 -18.42
N ALA A 63 -2.61 11.30 -18.72
CA ALA A 63 -3.74 11.32 -19.64
C ALA A 63 -3.56 12.38 -20.72
N LYS A 64 -3.87 12.04 -21.96
CA LYS A 64 -3.97 13.01 -23.07
C LYS A 64 -5.25 13.80 -22.94
N VAL A 65 -5.17 15.12 -23.01
CA VAL A 65 -6.31 16.00 -23.05
C VAL A 65 -6.75 16.14 -24.51
N LEU A 66 -7.91 15.60 -24.83
CA LEU A 66 -8.44 15.64 -26.19
C LEU A 66 -9.05 17.02 -26.49
N PRO A 67 -9.16 17.42 -27.79
CA PRO A 67 -9.80 18.70 -28.17
C PRO A 67 -11.23 18.85 -27.65
N THR A 68 -11.90 17.73 -27.37
CA THR A 68 -13.25 17.69 -26.77
C THR A 68 -13.26 17.97 -25.26
N GLY A 69 -12.09 18.14 -24.62
CA GLY A 69 -11.95 18.25 -23.19
C GLY A 69 -11.97 16.89 -22.45
N LYS A 70 -12.19 15.78 -23.14
CA LYS A 70 -12.11 14.44 -22.54
C LYS A 70 -10.66 14.07 -22.25
N LEU A 71 -10.47 13.25 -21.23
CA LEU A 71 -9.18 12.68 -20.84
C LEU A 71 -9.07 11.25 -21.37
N GLN A 72 -7.97 10.98 -22.06
CA GLN A 72 -7.59 9.63 -22.47
C GLN A 72 -6.38 9.20 -21.65
N THR A 73 -6.62 8.36 -20.63
CA THR A 73 -5.53 7.79 -19.81
C THR A 73 -4.68 6.88 -20.66
N LEU A 74 -3.36 7.06 -20.59
CA LEU A 74 -2.40 6.20 -21.27
C LEU A 74 -2.25 4.89 -20.49
N ASN A 75 -1.89 3.83 -21.20
CA ASN A 75 -1.65 2.53 -20.62
C ASN A 75 -0.16 2.20 -20.67
N PHE A 76 0.41 1.90 -19.50
CA PHE A 76 1.81 1.50 -19.33
C PHE A 76 1.88 0.21 -18.49
N GLU A 77 1.05 -0.77 -18.85
CA GLU A 77 1.14 -2.11 -18.28
C GLU A 77 2.10 -2.94 -19.12
N SER A 78 3.12 -3.50 -18.50
CA SER A 78 3.84 -4.63 -19.05
C SER A 78 2.92 -5.85 -19.03
N GLY A 79 2.78 -6.53 -20.16
CA GLY A 79 1.74 -7.50 -20.44
C GLY A 79 1.69 -8.79 -19.59
N ASP A 80 2.42 -8.90 -18.51
CA ASP A 80 2.35 -9.98 -17.53
C ASP A 80 1.69 -9.48 -16.24
N VAL A 81 0.58 -10.12 -15.95
CA VAL A 81 -0.38 -9.91 -14.85
C VAL A 81 0.29 -9.56 -13.51
N ASP A 82 0.59 -8.29 -13.29
CA ASP A 82 0.74 -7.78 -11.93
C ASP A 82 -0.57 -7.08 -11.54
N MET A 83 -1.35 -7.68 -10.66
CA MET A 83 -2.59 -7.11 -10.12
C MET A 83 -2.37 -5.86 -9.26
N GLY A 84 -1.19 -5.23 -9.31
CA GLY A 84 -0.78 -4.15 -8.43
C GLY A 84 -0.30 -2.85 -9.09
N GLY A 85 -0.54 -2.63 -10.37
CA GLY A 85 -0.18 -1.39 -11.06
C GLY A 85 0.76 -1.61 -12.26
N GLY A 86 0.95 -0.54 -13.05
CA GLY A 86 1.81 -0.56 -14.22
C GLY A 86 3.31 -0.50 -13.88
N ASP A 87 4.14 -0.24 -14.89
CA ASP A 87 5.58 -0.14 -14.75
C ASP A 87 6.01 0.96 -13.76
N THR A 88 7.19 0.79 -13.17
CA THR A 88 7.76 1.79 -12.27
C THR A 88 8.28 3.01 -13.05
N TRP A 89 8.42 4.15 -12.37
CA TRP A 89 9.04 5.34 -12.95
C TRP A 89 10.44 5.02 -13.51
N SER A 90 11.25 4.26 -12.79
CA SER A 90 12.62 3.95 -13.21
C SER A 90 12.66 3.09 -14.49
N ALA A 91 11.66 2.23 -14.69
CA ALA A 91 11.55 1.43 -15.91
C ALA A 91 10.97 2.24 -17.08
N LEU A 92 10.00 3.10 -16.82
CA LEU A 92 9.15 3.74 -17.84
C LEU A 92 9.66 5.11 -18.28
N LEU A 93 9.94 6.03 -17.35
CA LEU A 93 10.11 7.46 -17.61
C LEU A 93 11.48 8.01 -17.21
N LYS A 94 12.34 7.20 -16.62
CA LYS A 94 13.73 7.59 -16.33
C LYS A 94 14.55 7.74 -17.60
N LYS A 95 14.08 7.16 -18.71
CA LYS A 95 14.62 7.32 -20.06
C LYS A 95 13.57 7.99 -20.94
N PRO A 96 13.99 8.69 -22.02
CA PRO A 96 13.04 9.31 -22.91
C PRO A 96 12.04 8.30 -23.51
N LEU A 97 10.75 8.53 -23.30
CA LEU A 97 9.64 7.75 -23.83
C LEU A 97 9.00 8.50 -25.00
N SER A 98 8.78 7.83 -26.14
CA SER A 98 8.08 8.41 -27.28
C SER A 98 6.59 8.48 -27.00
N MET A 99 6.00 9.67 -27.22
CA MET A 99 4.56 9.93 -27.06
C MET A 99 4.07 10.79 -28.23
N ASP A 100 2.80 10.64 -28.58
CA ASP A 100 2.15 11.47 -29.61
C ASP A 100 2.16 12.96 -29.20
N GLU A 101 2.25 13.85 -30.20
CA GLU A 101 2.09 15.27 -29.95
C GLU A 101 0.73 15.57 -29.26
N GLY A 102 0.73 16.54 -28.36
CA GLY A 102 -0.52 16.95 -27.68
C GLY A 102 -0.31 17.56 -26.30
N HIS A 103 -1.43 17.84 -25.68
CA HIS A 103 -1.52 18.37 -24.32
C HIS A 103 -1.83 17.22 -23.36
N TYR A 104 -1.12 17.15 -22.25
CA TYR A 104 -1.22 16.04 -21.30
C TYR A 104 -1.39 16.54 -19.88
N MET A 105 -2.08 15.75 -19.08
CA MET A 105 -2.23 15.90 -17.64
C MET A 105 -1.46 14.78 -16.95
N LEU A 106 -0.60 15.16 -16.01
CA LEU A 106 0.06 14.27 -15.06
C LEU A 106 -0.63 14.42 -13.72
N VAL A 107 -1.05 13.30 -13.14
CA VAL A 107 -1.54 13.25 -11.76
C VAL A 107 -0.58 12.36 -10.97
N THR A 108 -0.07 12.87 -9.86
CA THR A 108 0.68 12.08 -8.88
C THR A 108 -0.12 11.97 -7.58
N GLY A 109 0.10 10.92 -6.82
CA GLY A 109 -0.64 10.73 -5.58
C GLY A 109 0.09 9.84 -4.57
N THR A 110 0.13 10.31 -3.33
CA THR A 110 0.62 9.54 -2.19
C THR A 110 -0.56 9.18 -1.29
N ARG A 111 -0.80 7.88 -1.13
CA ARG A 111 -1.87 7.40 -0.24
C ARG A 111 -1.39 7.46 1.20
N MET A 112 -2.20 8.11 2.02
CA MET A 112 -1.98 8.27 3.45
C MET A 112 -2.51 7.05 4.22
N ALA A 113 -2.09 6.87 5.47
CA ALA A 113 -2.52 5.76 6.30
C ALA A 113 -4.04 5.74 6.51
N ASN A 114 -4.67 6.91 6.68
CA ASN A 114 -6.12 7.06 6.83
C ASN A 114 -6.92 6.81 5.53
N GLY A 115 -6.25 6.48 4.42
CA GLY A 115 -6.88 6.22 3.13
C GLY A 115 -7.02 7.43 2.21
N SER A 116 -6.81 8.65 2.70
CA SER A 116 -6.79 9.86 1.88
C SER A 116 -5.63 9.82 0.89
N VAL A 117 -5.71 10.61 -0.18
CA VAL A 117 -4.64 10.75 -1.17
C VAL A 117 -4.22 12.21 -1.26
N LEU A 118 -2.94 12.48 -1.04
CA LEU A 118 -2.34 13.77 -1.34
C LEU A 118 -1.99 13.78 -2.81
N ALA A 119 -2.81 14.42 -3.63
CA ALA A 119 -2.62 14.48 -5.07
C ALA A 119 -1.97 15.81 -5.50
N GLU A 120 -1.16 15.71 -6.56
CA GLU A 120 -0.66 16.83 -7.34
C GLU A 120 -1.11 16.65 -8.79
N MET A 121 -1.46 17.76 -9.44
CA MET A 121 -1.93 17.75 -10.83
C MET A 121 -1.16 18.80 -11.62
N SER A 122 -0.49 18.38 -12.68
CA SER A 122 0.26 19.25 -13.57
C SER A 122 -0.03 18.95 -15.02
N PHE A 123 0.26 19.92 -15.90
CA PHE A 123 0.04 19.79 -17.33
C PHE A 123 1.33 20.03 -18.09
N PHE A 124 1.50 19.32 -19.20
CA PHE A 124 2.65 19.48 -20.09
C PHE A 124 2.27 19.26 -21.54
N ASN A 125 3.11 19.73 -22.46
CA ASN A 125 2.94 19.53 -23.87
C ASN A 125 4.01 18.59 -24.42
N VAL A 126 3.63 17.75 -25.36
CA VAL A 126 4.54 16.96 -26.18
C VAL A 126 4.57 17.59 -27.57
N GLU A 127 5.72 18.12 -27.96
CA GLU A 127 5.93 18.72 -29.25
C GLU A 127 6.75 17.79 -30.17
N PRO A 128 6.45 17.75 -31.48
CA PRO A 128 7.16 16.90 -32.43
C PRO A 128 8.68 17.12 -32.40
N GLY A 129 9.41 16.00 -32.28
CA GLY A 129 10.87 16.02 -32.33
C GLY A 129 11.58 16.63 -31.09
N LYS A 130 10.83 17.14 -30.12
CA LYS A 130 11.37 17.69 -28.88
C LYS A 130 11.25 16.70 -27.72
N THR A 131 12.05 16.93 -26.66
CA THR A 131 11.95 16.22 -25.38
C THR A 131 11.31 17.18 -24.35
N SER A 132 10.25 16.71 -23.71
CA SER A 132 9.59 17.41 -22.60
C SER A 132 10.08 16.83 -21.29
N ASP A 133 10.66 17.67 -20.43
CA ASP A 133 11.08 17.29 -19.08
C ASP A 133 9.91 17.53 -18.13
N ILE A 134 9.47 16.48 -17.43
CA ILE A 134 8.43 16.57 -16.42
C ILE A 134 8.97 16.13 -15.05
N LYS A 135 8.24 16.47 -13.99
CA LYS A 135 8.62 16.11 -12.62
C LYS A 135 7.50 15.33 -11.97
N LEU A 136 7.83 14.16 -11.40
CA LEU A 136 6.91 13.47 -10.50
C LEU A 136 7.07 14.05 -9.09
N GLU A 137 6.12 14.87 -8.66
CA GLU A 137 6.10 15.42 -7.32
C GLU A 137 5.18 14.58 -6.43
N MET A 138 5.75 13.95 -5.42
CA MET A 138 5.01 13.19 -4.41
C MET A 138 4.90 14.03 -3.14
N ARG A 139 3.66 14.40 -2.77
CA ARG A 139 3.41 15.20 -1.58
C ARG A 139 3.50 14.33 -0.33
N GLU A 140 4.13 14.84 0.72
CA GLU A 140 4.20 14.23 2.05
C GLU A 140 3.49 15.13 3.06
N SER A 141 2.78 14.52 4.03
CA SER A 141 2.29 15.23 5.20
C SER A 141 3.16 14.86 6.41
N GLN A 142 3.60 15.86 7.16
CA GLN A 142 4.34 15.66 8.41
C GLN A 142 3.42 15.27 9.57
N ASP A 143 2.13 15.55 9.45
CA ASP A 143 1.13 15.28 10.49
C ASP A 143 0.43 13.93 10.34
N ASP A 144 0.80 13.16 9.33
CA ASP A 144 0.13 11.89 9.02
C ASP A 144 0.88 10.68 9.56
N VAL A 145 0.12 9.60 9.77
CA VAL A 145 0.66 8.31 10.16
C VAL A 145 1.36 7.67 8.97
N GLN A 146 2.66 7.44 9.08
CA GLN A 146 3.45 6.86 8.01
C GLN A 146 3.33 5.33 7.97
N VAL A 147 3.26 4.76 6.77
CA VAL A 147 3.46 3.31 6.59
C VAL A 147 4.94 3.01 6.81
N ILE A 148 5.23 2.15 7.79
CA ILE A 148 6.59 1.81 8.22
C ILE A 148 7.03 0.42 7.77
N GLY A 149 6.12 -0.36 7.19
CA GLY A 149 6.41 -1.70 6.68
C GLY A 149 5.16 -2.41 6.17
N ASN A 150 5.34 -3.69 5.81
CA ASN A 150 4.27 -4.55 5.34
C ASN A 150 4.17 -5.80 6.22
N PHE A 151 2.95 -6.28 6.43
CA PHE A 151 2.65 -7.46 7.21
C PHE A 151 1.43 -8.16 6.63
N ASN A 152 1.50 -9.47 6.37
CA ASN A 152 0.44 -10.22 5.70
C ASN A 152 -0.78 -10.42 6.60
N SER A 153 -1.90 -9.79 6.27
CA SER A 153 -3.17 -9.92 6.99
C SER A 153 -3.81 -11.32 6.88
N GLU A 154 -3.39 -12.14 5.93
CA GLU A 154 -3.86 -13.53 5.77
C GLU A 154 -3.10 -14.52 6.68
N ASN A 155 -2.14 -14.06 7.45
CA ASN A 155 -1.46 -14.92 8.42
C ASN A 155 -2.45 -15.58 9.36
N LYS A 156 -2.23 -16.86 9.58
CA LYS A 156 -3.11 -17.72 10.37
C LYS A 156 -2.60 -17.90 11.78
N PHE A 157 -3.54 -18.03 12.69
CA PHE A 157 -3.31 -18.36 14.09
C PHE A 157 -4.41 -19.32 14.58
N LYS A 158 -4.13 -20.03 15.68
CA LYS A 158 -5.12 -20.88 16.34
C LYS A 158 -5.84 -20.08 17.41
N ARG A 159 -7.15 -19.97 17.31
CA ARG A 159 -7.98 -19.28 18.33
C ARG A 159 -7.90 -20.01 19.67
N ALA A 160 -7.81 -19.25 20.74
CA ALA A 160 -7.72 -19.82 22.10
C ALA A 160 -9.08 -20.30 22.66
N ASP A 161 -10.19 -19.74 22.18
CA ASP A 161 -11.54 -20.04 22.66
C ASP A 161 -12.11 -21.36 22.10
N ASN A 162 -11.84 -21.69 20.84
CA ASN A 162 -12.41 -22.86 20.19
C ASN A 162 -11.36 -23.79 19.53
N GLY A 163 -10.10 -23.37 19.48
CA GLY A 163 -9.01 -24.13 18.86
C GLY A 163 -8.99 -24.14 17.34
N GLU A 164 -9.87 -23.38 16.68
CA GLU A 164 -9.91 -23.30 15.22
C GLU A 164 -8.79 -22.42 14.66
N GLU A 165 -8.27 -22.83 13.50
CA GLU A 165 -7.32 -22.03 12.73
C GLU A 165 -8.06 -20.98 11.89
N THR A 166 -7.68 -19.72 12.00
CA THR A 166 -8.28 -18.60 11.27
C THR A 166 -7.21 -17.58 10.87
N SER A 167 -7.50 -16.72 9.89
CA SER A 167 -6.61 -15.61 9.55
C SER A 167 -6.91 -14.36 10.36
N LEU A 168 -5.92 -13.46 10.45
CA LEU A 168 -6.09 -12.15 11.06
C LEU A 168 -7.21 -11.39 10.35
N LEU A 169 -7.21 -11.36 9.02
CA LEU A 169 -8.24 -10.70 8.21
C LEU A 169 -9.64 -11.24 8.49
N ALA A 170 -9.80 -12.57 8.58
CA ALA A 170 -11.09 -13.18 8.87
C ALA A 170 -11.60 -12.83 10.29
N THR A 171 -10.68 -12.64 11.24
CA THR A 171 -10.99 -12.33 12.63
C THR A 171 -11.30 -10.85 12.85
N THR A 172 -10.50 -9.95 12.25
CA THR A 172 -10.57 -8.50 12.50
C THR A 172 -11.46 -7.75 11.52
N GLY A 173 -11.80 -8.37 10.38
CA GLY A 173 -12.53 -7.72 9.30
C GLY A 173 -11.68 -6.70 8.54
N ARG A 174 -12.35 -5.85 7.75
CA ARG A 174 -11.67 -4.83 6.94
C ARG A 174 -11.29 -3.60 7.75
N GLY A 175 -10.15 -3.02 7.43
CA GLY A 175 -9.63 -1.79 8.03
C GLY A 175 -8.37 -2.04 8.86
N TYR A 176 -8.11 -1.13 9.79
CA TYR A 176 -7.00 -1.26 10.73
C TYR A 176 -7.33 -2.22 11.87
N TYR A 177 -6.30 -2.84 12.42
CA TYR A 177 -6.40 -3.74 13.57
C TYR A 177 -5.07 -3.74 14.36
N VAL A 178 -5.12 -4.20 15.59
CA VAL A 178 -3.92 -4.41 16.41
C VAL A 178 -3.59 -5.90 16.44
N VAL A 179 -2.32 -6.22 16.24
CA VAL A 179 -1.78 -7.56 16.55
C VAL A 179 -0.67 -7.41 17.56
N ALA A 180 -0.68 -8.29 18.57
CA ALA A 180 0.43 -8.39 19.50
C ALA A 180 0.85 -9.84 19.71
N VAL A 181 2.16 -10.03 19.94
CA VAL A 181 2.72 -11.29 20.44
C VAL A 181 3.20 -11.05 21.88
N LEU A 182 2.65 -11.81 22.82
CA LEU A 182 2.82 -11.59 24.25
C LEU A 182 3.71 -12.66 24.88
N GLY A 183 4.55 -12.26 25.83
CA GLY A 183 5.27 -13.18 26.74
C GLY A 183 4.56 -13.26 28.08
N ALA A 184 3.84 -14.36 28.34
CA ALA A 184 3.13 -14.52 29.60
C ALA A 184 4.07 -14.44 30.82
N ARG A 185 3.60 -13.79 31.89
CA ARG A 185 4.35 -13.57 33.14
C ARG A 185 5.67 -12.79 33.00
N GLN A 186 5.85 -12.13 31.89
CA GLN A 186 6.96 -11.20 31.68
C GLN A 186 6.53 -9.80 32.08
N GLU A 187 7.38 -9.10 32.83
CA GLU A 187 7.07 -7.76 33.30
C GLU A 187 6.74 -6.78 32.18
N PRO A 188 7.46 -6.75 31.03
CA PRO A 188 7.07 -5.89 29.90
C PRO A 188 5.67 -6.16 29.36
N THR A 189 5.25 -7.42 29.30
CA THR A 189 3.89 -7.80 28.90
C THR A 189 2.85 -7.33 29.93
N ASN A 190 3.14 -7.53 31.22
CA ASN A 190 2.23 -7.11 32.28
C ASN A 190 2.02 -5.59 32.29
N HIS A 191 3.10 -4.82 32.03
CA HIS A 191 3.02 -3.39 31.90
C HIS A 191 2.17 -2.97 30.70
N ALA A 192 2.47 -3.56 29.53
CA ALA A 192 1.70 -3.31 28.31
C ALA A 192 0.20 -3.60 28.48
N MET A 193 -0.16 -4.71 29.15
CA MET A 193 -1.56 -5.05 29.36
C MET A 193 -2.29 -4.10 30.30
N ARG A 194 -1.60 -3.53 31.30
CA ARG A 194 -2.16 -2.46 32.17
C ARG A 194 -2.38 -1.17 31.37
N ASP A 195 -1.44 -0.82 30.48
CA ASP A 195 -1.60 0.33 29.57
C ASP A 195 -2.80 0.15 28.64
N ILE A 196 -3.01 -1.06 28.10
CA ILE A 196 -4.19 -1.38 27.28
C ILE A 196 -5.49 -1.27 28.09
N ALA A 197 -5.50 -1.75 29.34
CA ALA A 197 -6.66 -1.61 30.22
C ALA A 197 -6.99 -0.14 30.50
N ALA A 198 -5.97 0.70 30.67
CA ALA A 198 -6.15 2.13 30.92
C ALA A 198 -6.85 2.87 29.77
N VAL A 199 -6.64 2.46 28.53
CA VAL A 199 -7.27 3.04 27.32
C VAL A 199 -8.39 2.18 26.74
N LYS A 200 -8.96 1.27 27.56
CA LYS A 200 -10.04 0.35 27.15
C LYS A 200 -11.17 1.05 26.41
N LYS A 201 -11.69 2.13 27.01
CA LYS A 201 -12.84 2.86 26.47
C LYS A 201 -12.57 3.38 25.07
N ASP A 202 -11.41 3.99 24.86
CA ASP A 202 -11.04 4.57 23.58
C ASP A 202 -10.82 3.48 22.50
N LEU A 203 -10.26 2.32 22.89
CA LEU A 203 -10.11 1.17 22.02
C LEU A 203 -11.46 0.54 21.65
N GLU A 204 -12.41 0.46 22.58
CA GLU A 204 -13.77 0.00 22.29
C GLU A 204 -14.55 1.00 21.41
N GLU A 205 -14.35 2.30 21.60
CA GLU A 205 -14.94 3.35 20.77
C GLU A 205 -14.36 3.31 19.35
N TRP A 206 -13.06 3.05 19.21
CA TRP A 206 -12.44 2.80 17.92
C TRP A 206 -13.04 1.58 17.20
N GLY A 207 -13.51 0.59 17.93
CA GLY A 207 -14.34 -0.52 17.44
C GLY A 207 -13.61 -1.49 16.52
N ARG A 208 -12.26 -1.52 16.51
CA ARG A 208 -11.48 -2.43 15.68
C ARG A 208 -10.93 -3.60 16.47
N GLY A 209 -10.73 -4.73 15.78
CA GLY A 209 -10.24 -5.95 16.40
C GLY A 209 -8.81 -5.83 16.91
N MET A 210 -8.56 -6.46 18.06
CA MET A 210 -7.24 -6.69 18.62
C MET A 210 -7.00 -8.19 18.72
N VAL A 211 -5.92 -8.70 18.12
CA VAL A 211 -5.52 -10.11 18.22
C VAL A 211 -4.26 -10.22 19.08
N LEU A 212 -4.41 -10.83 20.26
CA LEU A 212 -3.31 -11.03 21.19
C LEU A 212 -2.86 -12.50 21.14
N LEU A 213 -1.66 -12.72 20.65
CA LEU A 213 -1.08 -14.03 20.36
C LEU A 213 -0.05 -14.43 21.40
N PHE A 214 0.03 -15.72 21.66
CA PHE A 214 1.08 -16.33 22.47
C PHE A 214 1.93 -17.24 21.60
N PRO A 215 3.25 -17.32 21.82
CA PRO A 215 4.15 -18.15 21.03
C PRO A 215 3.86 -19.65 21.09
N ASP A 216 3.11 -20.09 22.11
CA ASP A 216 2.70 -21.48 22.33
C ASP A 216 1.51 -21.56 23.31
N GLU A 217 0.90 -22.75 23.41
CA GLU A 217 -0.25 -23.01 24.31
C GLU A 217 0.11 -22.82 25.79
N LYS A 218 1.33 -23.16 26.19
CA LYS A 218 1.79 -23.00 27.58
C LYS A 218 1.85 -21.50 27.95
N GLY A 219 2.26 -20.65 27.02
CA GLY A 219 2.21 -19.20 27.19
C GLY A 219 0.81 -18.72 27.48
N PHE A 220 -0.18 -19.15 26.66
CA PHE A 220 -1.58 -18.77 26.88
C PHE A 220 -2.12 -19.29 28.22
N GLN A 221 -1.86 -20.55 28.59
CA GLN A 221 -2.29 -21.14 29.87
C GLN A 221 -1.74 -20.40 31.09
N ASN A 222 -0.60 -19.76 30.96
CA ASN A 222 0.04 -18.98 32.03
C ASN A 222 -0.40 -17.50 32.07
N PHE A 223 -1.31 -17.09 31.22
CA PHE A 223 -1.82 -15.73 31.13
C PHE A 223 -3.23 -15.65 31.73
N ASP A 224 -3.42 -14.81 32.74
CA ASP A 224 -4.74 -14.48 33.28
C ASP A 224 -5.08 -13.01 32.96
N PRO A 225 -6.04 -12.76 32.05
CA PRO A 225 -6.43 -11.39 31.71
C PRO A 225 -6.99 -10.60 32.89
N LYS A 226 -7.52 -11.26 33.92
CA LYS A 226 -8.09 -10.62 35.11
C LYS A 226 -7.06 -9.89 35.98
N GLU A 227 -5.78 -10.25 35.85
CA GLU A 227 -4.68 -9.60 36.58
C GLU A 227 -4.47 -8.12 36.14
N PHE A 228 -5.00 -7.71 35.00
CA PHE A 228 -4.74 -6.40 34.39
C PHE A 228 -5.93 -5.43 34.50
N GLY A 229 -7.02 -5.83 35.14
CA GLY A 229 -8.27 -5.08 35.21
C GLY A 229 -9.20 -5.41 34.03
N GLU A 230 -10.05 -4.46 33.64
CA GLU A 230 -10.97 -4.65 32.53
C GLU A 230 -10.28 -4.38 31.19
N LEU A 231 -10.12 -5.40 30.38
CA LEU A 231 -9.57 -5.30 29.03
C LEU A 231 -10.66 -5.02 27.98
N PRO A 232 -10.30 -4.46 26.79
CA PRO A 232 -11.25 -4.26 25.70
C PRO A 232 -11.96 -5.54 25.27
N THR A 233 -13.25 -5.44 25.01
CA THR A 233 -14.08 -6.57 24.52
C THR A 233 -13.77 -6.96 23.08
N THR A 234 -13.05 -6.12 22.34
CA THR A 234 -12.62 -6.35 20.97
C THR A 234 -11.40 -7.29 20.85
N ILE A 235 -10.89 -7.79 21.99
CA ILE A 235 -9.72 -8.67 22.03
C ILE A 235 -10.11 -10.11 21.66
N THR A 236 -9.37 -10.70 20.74
CA THR A 236 -9.34 -12.13 20.46
C THR A 236 -7.98 -12.70 20.86
N TYR A 237 -7.99 -13.76 21.66
CA TYR A 237 -6.76 -14.46 22.05
C TYR A 237 -6.46 -15.64 21.14
N GLY A 238 -5.18 -15.90 20.88
CA GLY A 238 -4.77 -17.02 20.07
C GLY A 238 -3.32 -17.46 20.26
N ILE A 239 -2.97 -18.53 19.56
CA ILE A 239 -1.63 -19.10 19.53
C ILE A 239 -1.02 -18.84 18.16
N ASP A 240 0.19 -18.29 18.12
CA ASP A 240 0.98 -18.10 16.90
C ASP A 240 1.59 -19.42 16.46
N ILE A 241 1.00 -20.03 15.44
CA ILE A 241 1.41 -21.34 14.92
C ILE A 241 2.87 -21.24 14.44
N ASP A 242 3.73 -22.09 15.03
CA ASP A 242 5.16 -22.15 14.72
C ASP A 242 5.89 -20.79 14.83
N LYS A 243 5.34 -19.86 15.58
CA LYS A 243 5.84 -18.48 15.71
C LYS A 243 5.97 -17.76 14.36
N THR A 244 5.08 -18.07 13.43
CA THR A 244 5.12 -17.55 12.07
C THR A 244 4.88 -16.03 12.05
N ILE A 245 3.85 -15.58 12.76
CA ILE A 245 3.50 -14.16 12.87
C ILE A 245 4.60 -13.38 13.57
N GLN A 246 5.11 -13.90 14.69
CA GLN A 246 6.23 -13.30 15.42
C GLN A 246 7.47 -13.10 14.54
N LYS A 247 7.85 -14.14 13.79
CA LYS A 247 9.02 -14.11 12.89
C LYS A 247 8.81 -13.12 11.73
N GLU A 248 7.63 -13.11 11.14
CA GLU A 248 7.32 -12.20 10.04
C GLU A 248 7.34 -10.74 10.49
N ILE A 249 6.70 -10.40 11.62
CA ILE A 249 6.75 -9.04 12.17
C ILE A 249 8.21 -8.63 12.43
N ALA A 250 8.99 -9.52 13.06
CA ALA A 250 10.39 -9.23 13.37
C ALA A 250 11.23 -8.96 12.11
N ALA A 251 11.03 -9.75 11.06
CA ALA A 251 11.71 -9.57 9.78
C ALA A 251 11.26 -8.30 9.06
N ALA A 252 9.94 -8.10 8.95
CA ALA A 252 9.35 -6.96 8.25
C ALA A 252 9.69 -5.62 8.91
N MET A 253 9.70 -5.56 10.24
CA MET A 253 10.02 -4.37 11.02
C MET A 253 11.52 -4.26 11.35
N LYS A 254 12.35 -5.19 10.89
CA LYS A 254 13.81 -5.23 11.15
C LYS A 254 14.14 -5.17 12.65
N LEU A 255 13.38 -5.91 13.46
CA LEU A 255 13.61 -5.96 14.90
C LEU A 255 14.90 -6.72 15.19
N GLN A 256 15.68 -6.23 16.15
CA GLN A 256 17.00 -6.81 16.46
C GLN A 256 16.90 -8.23 17.04
N ASN A 257 15.85 -8.50 17.82
CA ASN A 257 15.62 -9.80 18.44
C ASN A 257 14.13 -10.14 18.44
N ALA A 258 13.74 -11.10 17.61
CA ALA A 258 12.36 -11.55 17.52
C ALA A 258 11.77 -12.09 18.84
N ASN A 259 12.61 -12.52 19.78
CA ASN A 259 12.16 -13.09 21.04
C ASN A 259 11.97 -12.07 22.18
N THR A 260 12.26 -10.81 21.93
CA THR A 260 11.95 -9.74 22.90
C THR A 260 10.48 -9.40 22.83
N LEU A 261 9.71 -9.85 23.81
CA LEU A 261 8.26 -9.67 23.91
C LEU A 261 7.89 -8.64 25.00
N PRO A 262 6.73 -7.99 24.89
CA PRO A 262 5.75 -8.12 23.82
C PRO A 262 6.17 -7.40 22.54
N ILE A 263 5.53 -7.79 21.43
CA ILE A 263 5.57 -7.02 20.17
C ILE A 263 4.15 -6.58 19.86
N PHE A 264 3.94 -5.29 19.59
CA PHE A 264 2.66 -4.73 19.15
C PHE A 264 2.83 -4.08 17.77
N ILE A 265 1.88 -4.31 16.87
CA ILE A 265 1.75 -3.57 15.62
C ILE A 265 0.33 -3.08 15.42
N ILE A 266 0.18 -1.96 14.72
CA ILE A 266 -1.06 -1.59 14.05
C ILE A 266 -0.84 -1.82 12.56
N ALA A 267 -1.67 -2.67 11.98
CA ALA A 267 -1.65 -2.99 10.57
C ALA A 267 -3.04 -2.87 9.95
N ASP A 268 -3.14 -2.91 8.63
CA ASP A 268 -4.41 -2.90 7.94
C ASP A 268 -4.56 -4.09 6.97
N THR A 269 -5.77 -4.24 6.45
CA THR A 269 -6.11 -5.30 5.48
C THR A 269 -5.47 -5.14 4.10
N PHE A 270 -4.72 -4.07 3.87
CA PHE A 270 -3.86 -3.87 2.70
C PHE A 270 -2.40 -4.18 3.02
N ASN A 271 -2.15 -4.90 4.12
CA ASN A 271 -0.82 -5.32 4.57
C ASN A 271 0.12 -4.16 4.98
N ARG A 272 -0.41 -2.97 5.26
CA ARG A 272 0.39 -1.80 5.67
C ARG A 272 0.52 -1.77 7.20
N VAL A 273 1.73 -1.58 7.70
CA VAL A 273 2.01 -1.38 9.12
C VAL A 273 2.28 0.09 9.39
N VAL A 274 1.63 0.64 10.39
CA VAL A 274 1.73 2.07 10.75
C VAL A 274 2.26 2.31 12.16
N PHE A 275 2.39 1.26 12.96
CA PHE A 275 2.94 1.31 14.31
C PHE A 275 3.66 0.00 14.64
N VAL A 276 4.76 0.10 15.36
CA VAL A 276 5.45 -1.03 15.98
C VAL A 276 6.02 -0.63 17.33
N SER A 277 5.87 -1.50 18.32
CA SER A 277 6.50 -1.41 19.63
C SER A 277 7.03 -2.79 20.01
N GLN A 278 8.18 -2.84 20.69
CA GLN A 278 8.79 -4.08 21.12
C GLN A 278 9.37 -3.96 22.54
N GLY A 279 9.14 -4.97 23.34
CA GLY A 279 9.66 -5.06 24.69
C GLY A 279 9.02 -4.06 25.65
N TYR A 280 9.79 -3.57 26.62
CA TYR A 280 9.30 -2.63 27.60
C TYR A 280 9.09 -1.24 26.97
N THR A 281 7.84 -0.81 26.94
CA THR A 281 7.43 0.48 26.38
C THR A 281 6.61 1.26 27.41
N ILE A 282 7.06 2.44 27.77
CA ILE A 282 6.33 3.34 28.69
C ILE A 282 5.20 4.02 27.93
N GLY A 283 3.97 3.94 28.46
CA GLY A 283 2.79 4.58 27.87
C GLY A 283 2.40 3.98 26.52
N LEU A 284 2.46 2.66 26.37
CA LEU A 284 2.07 1.97 25.15
C LEU A 284 0.63 2.32 24.73
N GLY A 285 -0.31 2.37 25.69
CA GLY A 285 -1.70 2.74 25.42
C GLY A 285 -1.81 4.12 24.77
N ASP A 286 -1.15 5.13 25.34
CA ASP A 286 -1.14 6.49 24.79
C ASP A 286 -0.50 6.54 23.40
N GLN A 287 0.57 5.77 23.18
CA GLN A 287 1.24 5.69 21.88
C GLN A 287 0.33 5.07 20.81
N LEU A 288 -0.39 4.00 21.14
CA LEU A 288 -1.39 3.39 20.27
C LEU A 288 -2.49 4.39 19.94
N MET A 289 -3.07 5.06 20.96
CA MET A 289 -4.15 6.02 20.77
C MET A 289 -3.72 7.23 19.95
N LYS A 290 -2.50 7.73 20.13
CA LYS A 290 -1.95 8.80 19.29
C LYS A 290 -1.89 8.45 17.80
N VAL A 291 -1.67 7.17 17.46
CA VAL A 291 -1.72 6.70 16.08
C VAL A 291 -3.17 6.47 15.66
N ILE A 292 -3.97 5.79 16.47
CA ILE A 292 -5.36 5.44 16.19
C ILE A 292 -6.22 6.69 15.89
N HIS A 293 -6.06 7.76 16.65
CA HIS A 293 -6.80 9.02 16.43
C HIS A 293 -6.49 9.70 15.09
N LYS A 294 -5.46 9.26 14.40
CA LYS A 294 -5.06 9.78 13.08
C LYS A 294 -5.46 8.85 11.92
N LEU A 295 -6.00 7.65 12.22
CA LEU A 295 -6.45 6.66 11.26
C LEU A 295 -7.92 6.83 10.92
#